data_ab44a53a8e86ad5406eaf7fd6420d027
#
_entry.id   ab44a53a8e86ad5406eaf7fd6420d027
#
_cell.length_a   1.000
_cell.length_b   1.000
_cell.length_c   1.000
_cell.angle_alpha   90.00
_cell.angle_beta   90.00
_cell.angle_gamma   90.00
#
_symmetry.space_group_name_H-M   'P 1'
#
loop_
_entity.id
_entity.type
_entity.pdbx_description
1 polymer ?
#
loop_
_entity_poly.entity_id
_entity_poly.type
_entity_poly.pdbx_seq_one_letter_code
_entity_poly.pdbx_strand_id
1 'polypeptide(L)'
;MKEGEVKVLPLLIKADVQGSQEALVHALTKLSGEEVKVNVIHSAVGGITESDVNLAAASKAVIIGFNTRADAASRKLAETLGVDVRYYNIIYEAVDEVKAALSGMLAPERKEAVLGLVEVRRVFKISKVGTVAGCYVQEGLVRRNALVRVLRDNVVVFSGELDSLKRFKDDVREVKSGFECGLSVKGFNDIEEGDHLEVYEFQEVARTL
;
A
#
# COMPACT_ATOMS: atom_id res chain seq x y z
N MET A 1 -3.50 -9.08 18.28
CA MET A 1 -3.33 -9.03 16.83
C MET A 1 -4.64 -9.52 16.23
N LYS A 2 -5.36 -8.69 15.45
CA LYS A 2 -6.51 -9.17 14.70
C LYS A 2 -5.97 -10.04 13.58
N GLU A 3 -6.33 -11.31 13.55
CA GLU A 3 -6.09 -12.16 12.38
C GLU A 3 -6.66 -11.43 11.16
N GLY A 4 -5.79 -11.08 10.22
CA GLY A 4 -6.19 -10.41 8.99
C GLY A 4 -7.09 -11.34 8.19
N GLU A 5 -8.22 -10.82 7.75
CA GLU A 5 -9.15 -11.55 6.90
C GLU A 5 -8.43 -11.96 5.60
N VAL A 6 -8.34 -13.27 5.36
CA VAL A 6 -7.70 -13.79 4.14
C VAL A 6 -8.56 -13.42 2.94
N LYS A 7 -7.99 -12.65 2.02
CA LYS A 7 -8.66 -12.29 0.77
C LYS A 7 -8.53 -13.41 -0.24
N VAL A 8 -9.62 -13.71 -0.94
CA VAL A 8 -9.69 -14.82 -1.90
C VAL A 8 -9.98 -14.28 -3.28
N LEU A 9 -9.20 -14.71 -4.27
CA LEU A 9 -9.44 -14.48 -5.69
C LEU A 9 -10.06 -15.74 -6.32
N PRO A 10 -11.37 -15.75 -6.59
CA PRO A 10 -12.02 -16.90 -7.22
C PRO A 10 -11.77 -16.90 -8.73
N LEU A 11 -11.38 -18.05 -9.26
CA LEU A 11 -11.07 -18.25 -10.67
C LEU A 11 -11.88 -19.42 -11.24
N LEU A 12 -12.36 -19.29 -12.48
CA LEU A 12 -12.89 -20.36 -13.30
C LEU A 12 -11.94 -20.56 -14.49
N ILE A 13 -11.47 -21.79 -14.70
CA ILE A 13 -10.46 -22.10 -15.71
C ILE A 13 -11.05 -22.98 -16.80
N LYS A 14 -10.89 -22.54 -18.06
CA LYS A 14 -11.21 -23.33 -19.25
C LYS A 14 -9.95 -23.43 -20.12
N ALA A 15 -9.63 -24.64 -20.57
CA ALA A 15 -8.47 -24.89 -21.39
C ALA A 15 -8.83 -25.77 -22.59
N ASP A 16 -7.98 -25.77 -23.62
CA ASP A 16 -8.12 -26.58 -24.82
C ASP A 16 -7.94 -28.07 -24.56
N VAL A 17 -7.01 -28.43 -23.67
CA VAL A 17 -6.67 -29.81 -23.32
C VAL A 17 -6.46 -29.98 -21.82
N GLN A 18 -6.58 -31.24 -21.35
CA GLN A 18 -6.47 -31.55 -19.92
C GLN A 18 -5.09 -31.22 -19.33
N GLY A 19 -4.00 -31.47 -20.05
CA GLY A 19 -2.67 -31.14 -19.57
C GLY A 19 -2.46 -29.64 -19.30
N SER A 20 -3.01 -28.77 -20.15
CA SER A 20 -2.99 -27.33 -19.96
C SER A 20 -3.84 -26.90 -18.78
N GLN A 21 -5.03 -27.49 -18.63
CA GLN A 21 -5.92 -27.25 -17.48
C GLN A 21 -5.22 -27.56 -16.15
N GLU A 22 -4.65 -28.76 -16.03
CA GLU A 22 -3.97 -29.22 -14.82
C GLU A 22 -2.75 -28.36 -14.50
N ALA A 23 -1.95 -28.02 -15.52
CA ALA A 23 -0.78 -27.17 -15.37
C ALA A 23 -1.14 -25.76 -14.87
N LEU A 24 -2.20 -25.16 -15.42
CA LEU A 24 -2.70 -23.86 -14.98
C LEU A 24 -3.22 -23.91 -13.55
N VAL A 25 -4.08 -24.86 -13.20
CA VAL A 25 -4.61 -25.00 -11.83
C VAL A 25 -3.47 -25.12 -10.85
N HIS A 26 -2.47 -25.95 -11.14
CA HIS A 26 -1.31 -26.13 -10.28
C HIS A 26 -0.48 -24.86 -10.14
N ALA A 27 -0.16 -24.19 -11.25
CA ALA A 27 0.64 -22.97 -11.24
C ALA A 27 -0.05 -21.81 -10.52
N LEU A 28 -1.35 -21.61 -10.75
CA LEU A 28 -2.11 -20.53 -10.14
C LEU A 28 -2.37 -20.77 -8.65
N THR A 29 -2.66 -22.00 -8.24
CA THR A 29 -2.87 -22.34 -6.83
C THR A 29 -1.59 -22.12 -5.99
N LYS A 30 -0.41 -22.34 -6.58
CA LYS A 30 0.89 -22.07 -5.91
C LYS A 30 1.14 -20.61 -5.60
N LEU A 31 0.43 -19.68 -6.23
CA LEU A 31 0.54 -18.26 -5.94
C LEU A 31 -0.11 -17.87 -4.59
N SER A 32 -0.90 -18.75 -4.01
CA SER A 32 -1.57 -18.51 -2.74
C SER A 32 -0.58 -18.31 -1.60
N GLY A 33 -0.78 -17.24 -0.84
CA GLY A 33 -0.02 -16.88 0.36
C GLY A 33 -0.91 -16.91 1.61
N GLU A 34 -0.39 -16.36 2.70
CA GLU A 34 -1.12 -16.31 3.99
C GLU A 34 -2.26 -15.28 3.97
N GLU A 35 -2.06 -14.15 3.30
CA GLU A 35 -3.00 -13.02 3.27
C GLU A 35 -3.94 -13.05 2.06
N VAL A 36 -3.51 -13.64 0.94
CA VAL A 36 -4.28 -13.74 -0.31
C VAL A 36 -4.19 -15.14 -0.88
N LYS A 37 -5.32 -15.66 -1.35
CA LYS A 37 -5.43 -17.03 -1.89
C LYS A 37 -6.14 -17.05 -3.23
N VAL A 38 -5.67 -17.92 -4.12
CA VAL A 38 -6.39 -18.31 -5.34
C VAL A 38 -7.36 -19.44 -4.97
N ASN A 39 -8.60 -19.31 -5.38
CA ASN A 39 -9.62 -20.36 -5.26
C ASN A 39 -10.15 -20.72 -6.65
N VAL A 40 -9.72 -21.83 -7.20
CA VAL A 40 -10.26 -22.36 -8.45
C VAL A 40 -11.61 -23.00 -8.17
N ILE A 41 -12.70 -22.28 -8.47
CA ILE A 41 -14.07 -22.72 -8.21
C ILE A 41 -14.52 -23.81 -9.18
N HIS A 42 -14.01 -23.78 -10.41
CA HIS A 42 -14.28 -24.76 -11.45
C HIS A 42 -13.15 -24.77 -12.47
N SER A 43 -12.83 -25.93 -13.01
CA SER A 43 -11.91 -26.06 -14.13
C SER A 43 -12.37 -27.19 -15.06
N ALA A 44 -12.34 -26.92 -16.36
CA ALA A 44 -12.77 -27.90 -17.37
C ALA A 44 -12.05 -27.68 -18.73
N VAL A 45 -12.13 -28.68 -19.58
CA VAL A 45 -11.67 -28.64 -20.96
C VAL A 45 -12.82 -28.20 -21.87
N GLY A 46 -12.49 -27.40 -22.89
CA GLY A 46 -13.42 -26.93 -23.91
C GLY A 46 -13.65 -25.42 -23.90
N GLY A 47 -14.59 -24.97 -24.71
CA GLY A 47 -14.96 -23.55 -24.81
C GLY A 47 -15.67 -23.05 -23.55
N ILE A 48 -15.67 -21.74 -23.38
CA ILE A 48 -16.42 -21.07 -22.31
C ILE A 48 -17.88 -21.02 -22.69
N THR A 49 -18.72 -21.54 -21.82
CA THR A 49 -20.19 -21.67 -22.01
C THR A 49 -20.95 -20.63 -21.18
N GLU A 50 -22.24 -20.45 -21.50
CA GLU A 50 -23.13 -19.60 -20.67
C GLU A 50 -23.23 -20.11 -19.23
N SER A 51 -23.17 -21.43 -19.00
CA SER A 51 -23.15 -22.00 -17.65
C SER A 51 -21.91 -21.60 -16.86
N ASP A 52 -20.74 -21.56 -17.52
CA ASP A 52 -19.49 -21.08 -16.91
C ASP A 52 -19.61 -19.60 -16.53
N VAL A 53 -20.20 -18.78 -17.40
CA VAL A 53 -20.43 -17.35 -17.14
C VAL A 53 -21.36 -17.14 -15.95
N ASN A 54 -22.47 -17.88 -15.89
CA ASN A 54 -23.42 -17.80 -14.77
C ASN A 54 -22.75 -18.23 -13.44
N LEU A 55 -21.96 -19.28 -13.44
CA LEU A 55 -21.22 -19.72 -12.25
C LEU A 55 -20.21 -18.68 -11.81
N ALA A 56 -19.47 -18.08 -12.75
CA ALA A 56 -18.52 -17.02 -12.46
C ALA A 56 -19.22 -15.78 -11.91
N ALA A 57 -20.36 -15.38 -12.45
CA ALA A 57 -21.15 -14.26 -11.93
C ALA A 57 -21.61 -14.50 -10.49
N ALA A 58 -22.16 -15.68 -10.21
CA ALA A 58 -22.62 -16.06 -8.86
C ALA A 58 -21.48 -16.08 -7.83
N SER A 59 -20.28 -16.49 -8.24
CA SER A 59 -19.10 -16.62 -7.39
C SER A 59 -18.18 -15.41 -7.41
N LYS A 60 -18.50 -14.38 -8.19
CA LYS A 60 -17.65 -13.20 -8.46
C LYS A 60 -16.25 -13.60 -8.96
N ALA A 61 -16.19 -14.65 -9.75
CA ALA A 61 -14.94 -15.20 -10.28
C ALA A 61 -14.56 -14.56 -11.60
N VAL A 62 -13.25 -14.54 -11.86
CA VAL A 62 -12.67 -14.23 -13.17
C VAL A 62 -12.57 -15.52 -13.97
N ILE A 63 -12.97 -15.48 -15.24
CA ILE A 63 -12.82 -16.62 -16.15
C ILE A 63 -11.48 -16.50 -16.88
N ILE A 64 -10.69 -17.56 -16.84
CA ILE A 64 -9.46 -17.71 -17.58
C ILE A 64 -9.68 -18.73 -18.70
N GLY A 65 -9.59 -18.28 -19.93
CA GLY A 65 -9.62 -19.12 -21.13
C GLY A 65 -8.21 -19.33 -21.71
N PHE A 66 -7.70 -20.55 -21.61
CA PHE A 66 -6.39 -20.90 -22.15
C PHE A 66 -6.53 -21.66 -23.47
N ASN A 67 -6.02 -21.05 -24.55
CA ASN A 67 -6.18 -21.53 -25.93
C ASN A 67 -7.64 -21.85 -26.30
N THR A 68 -8.58 -21.21 -25.67
CA THR A 68 -10.02 -21.40 -25.89
C THR A 68 -10.73 -20.07 -25.92
N ARG A 69 -11.97 -20.03 -26.36
CA ARG A 69 -12.78 -18.81 -26.49
C ARG A 69 -14.20 -19.05 -26.01
N ALA A 70 -14.90 -17.98 -25.70
CA ALA A 70 -16.34 -17.98 -25.52
C ALA A 70 -17.05 -17.79 -26.87
N ASP A 71 -18.17 -18.46 -27.07
CA ASP A 71 -19.05 -18.19 -28.19
C ASP A 71 -19.72 -16.79 -28.07
N ALA A 72 -20.46 -16.40 -29.10
CA ALA A 72 -21.09 -15.07 -29.14
C ALA A 72 -22.12 -14.87 -28.02
N ALA A 73 -22.89 -15.90 -27.67
CA ALA A 73 -23.90 -15.84 -26.62
C ALA A 73 -23.24 -15.71 -25.24
N SER A 74 -22.23 -16.53 -24.97
CA SER A 74 -21.45 -16.48 -23.71
C SER A 74 -20.73 -15.16 -23.52
N ARG A 75 -20.14 -14.58 -24.58
CA ARG A 75 -19.51 -13.26 -24.51
C ARG A 75 -20.51 -12.16 -24.15
N LYS A 76 -21.67 -12.13 -24.83
CA LYS A 76 -22.72 -11.16 -24.54
C LYS A 76 -23.27 -11.30 -23.14
N LEU A 77 -23.40 -12.53 -22.65
CA LEU A 77 -23.83 -12.80 -21.29
C LEU A 77 -22.80 -12.30 -20.27
N ALA A 78 -21.50 -12.54 -20.51
CA ALA A 78 -20.42 -12.07 -19.66
C ALA A 78 -20.41 -10.54 -19.57
N GLU A 79 -20.56 -9.84 -20.67
CA GLU A 79 -20.69 -8.37 -20.70
C GLU A 79 -21.91 -7.90 -19.88
N THR A 80 -23.06 -8.55 -20.07
CA THR A 80 -24.31 -8.20 -19.38
C THR A 80 -24.20 -8.38 -17.87
N LEU A 81 -23.56 -9.46 -17.42
CA LEU A 81 -23.39 -9.80 -16.01
C LEU A 81 -22.12 -9.18 -15.38
N GLY A 82 -21.30 -8.47 -16.16
CA GLY A 82 -20.05 -7.87 -15.67
C GLY A 82 -18.99 -8.88 -15.27
N VAL A 83 -18.96 -10.06 -15.90
CA VAL A 83 -17.96 -11.10 -15.66
C VAL A 83 -16.70 -10.80 -16.46
N ASP A 84 -15.56 -10.74 -15.78
CA ASP A 84 -14.26 -10.54 -16.41
C ASP A 84 -13.77 -11.87 -17.02
N VAL A 85 -13.48 -11.85 -18.32
CA VAL A 85 -12.99 -13.00 -19.07
C VAL A 85 -11.63 -12.65 -19.66
N ARG A 86 -10.61 -13.39 -19.31
CA ARG A 86 -9.23 -13.22 -19.77
C ARG A 86 -8.79 -14.40 -20.60
N TYR A 87 -8.10 -14.12 -21.72
CA TYR A 87 -7.62 -15.12 -22.65
C TYR A 87 -6.10 -15.14 -22.68
N TYR A 88 -5.53 -16.35 -22.59
CA TYR A 88 -4.09 -16.57 -22.67
C TYR A 88 -3.76 -17.75 -23.56
N ASN A 89 -2.58 -17.76 -24.11
CA ASN A 89 -1.96 -18.88 -24.84
C ASN A 89 -0.60 -19.27 -24.26
N ILE A 90 -0.10 -18.53 -23.30
CA ILE A 90 1.15 -18.77 -22.59
C ILE A 90 0.87 -18.82 -21.08
N ILE A 91 1.24 -19.91 -20.41
CA ILE A 91 0.95 -20.11 -18.98
C ILE A 91 1.61 -19.03 -18.12
N TYR A 92 2.82 -18.60 -18.44
CA TYR A 92 3.53 -17.55 -17.69
C TYR A 92 2.79 -16.22 -17.69
N GLU A 93 2.16 -15.84 -18.79
CA GLU A 93 1.35 -14.60 -18.85
C GLU A 93 0.15 -14.68 -17.92
N ALA A 94 -0.56 -15.81 -17.89
CA ALA A 94 -1.67 -16.01 -16.96
C ALA A 94 -1.21 -15.96 -15.49
N VAL A 95 -0.07 -16.59 -15.19
CA VAL A 95 0.53 -16.57 -13.84
C VAL A 95 0.91 -15.15 -13.43
N ASP A 96 1.56 -14.39 -14.30
CA ASP A 96 2.01 -13.03 -14.01
C ASP A 96 0.84 -12.09 -13.77
N GLU A 97 -0.23 -12.16 -14.56
CA GLU A 97 -1.42 -11.34 -14.37
C GLU A 97 -2.18 -11.70 -13.08
N VAL A 98 -2.33 -12.98 -12.77
CA VAL A 98 -2.96 -13.42 -11.52
C VAL A 98 -2.10 -13.01 -10.31
N LYS A 99 -0.78 -13.13 -10.41
CA LYS A 99 0.14 -12.65 -9.38
C LYS A 99 0.00 -11.14 -9.15
N ALA A 100 -0.09 -10.35 -10.23
CA ALA A 100 -0.33 -8.91 -10.13
C ALA A 100 -1.68 -8.59 -9.47
N ALA A 101 -2.75 -9.34 -9.81
CA ALA A 101 -4.06 -9.19 -9.19
C ALA A 101 -4.04 -9.52 -7.70
N LEU A 102 -3.38 -10.59 -7.29
CA LEU A 102 -3.20 -10.95 -5.87
C LEU A 102 -2.38 -9.90 -5.12
N SER A 103 -1.32 -9.37 -5.72
CA SER A 103 -0.51 -8.29 -5.14
C SER A 103 -1.35 -7.03 -4.89
N GLY A 104 -2.23 -6.67 -5.82
CA GLY A 104 -3.18 -5.58 -5.67
C GLY A 104 -4.22 -5.79 -4.56
N MET A 105 -4.45 -7.02 -4.14
CA MET A 105 -5.35 -7.37 -3.03
C MET A 105 -4.67 -7.27 -1.66
N LEU A 106 -3.33 -7.25 -1.60
CA LEU A 106 -2.59 -7.09 -0.34
C LEU A 106 -2.88 -5.73 0.29
N ALA A 107 -3.00 -5.70 1.61
CA ALA A 107 -3.07 -4.44 2.33
C ALA A 107 -1.74 -3.69 2.15
N PRO A 108 -1.75 -2.38 1.87
CA PRO A 108 -0.53 -1.61 1.77
C PRO A 108 0.24 -1.67 3.09
N GLU A 109 1.55 -1.76 3.00
CA GLU A 109 2.43 -1.69 4.16
C GLU A 109 2.69 -0.23 4.51
N ARG A 110 2.57 0.11 5.79
CA ARG A 110 2.94 1.44 6.28
C ARG A 110 4.44 1.43 6.59
N LYS A 111 5.22 2.09 5.75
CA LYS A 111 6.67 2.29 5.97
C LYS A 111 6.93 3.68 6.49
N GLU A 112 7.84 3.75 7.46
CA GLU A 112 8.35 5.01 7.96
C GLU A 112 9.32 5.61 6.95
N ALA A 113 9.10 6.88 6.62
CA ALA A 113 9.98 7.66 5.77
C ALA A 113 10.49 8.87 6.53
N VAL A 114 11.80 8.98 6.71
CA VAL A 114 12.43 10.17 7.29
C VAL A 114 12.39 11.29 6.27
N LEU A 115 11.78 12.41 6.64
CA LEU A 115 11.65 13.60 5.79
C LEU A 115 12.81 14.55 5.93
N GLY A 116 13.36 14.70 7.13
CA GLY A 116 14.45 15.60 7.38
C GLY A 116 14.98 15.57 8.81
N LEU A 117 16.11 16.23 8.98
CA LEU A 117 16.81 16.41 10.26
C LEU A 117 16.94 17.90 10.56
N VAL A 118 16.61 18.26 11.78
CA VAL A 118 16.54 19.66 12.25
C VAL A 118 17.35 19.78 13.53
N GLU A 119 18.17 20.82 13.61
CA GLU A 119 18.96 21.17 14.80
C GLU A 119 18.25 22.29 15.60
N VAL A 120 18.11 22.10 16.88
CA VAL A 120 17.60 23.12 17.80
C VAL A 120 18.74 24.09 18.17
N ARG A 121 18.64 25.33 17.72
CA ARG A 121 19.64 26.36 17.98
C ARG A 121 19.29 27.27 19.15
N ARG A 122 18.00 27.51 19.39
CA ARG A 122 17.50 28.33 20.49
C ARG A 122 16.19 27.79 21.03
N VAL A 123 15.94 28.01 22.30
CA VAL A 123 14.71 27.61 22.96
C VAL A 123 14.03 28.80 23.59
N PHE A 124 12.74 29.00 23.31
CA PHE A 124 11.91 30.09 23.82
C PHE A 124 10.76 29.50 24.64
N LYS A 125 10.67 29.88 25.90
CA LYS A 125 9.54 29.50 26.76
C LYS A 125 8.49 30.61 26.74
N ILE A 126 7.33 30.35 26.16
CA ILE A 126 6.23 31.30 26.02
C ILE A 126 5.09 30.88 26.92
N SER A 127 4.72 31.70 27.88
CA SER A 127 3.78 31.40 28.97
C SER A 127 2.37 30.92 28.55
N LYS A 128 1.96 31.16 27.31
CA LYS A 128 0.65 30.70 26.77
C LYS A 128 0.70 29.63 25.70
N VAL A 129 1.89 29.32 25.16
CA VAL A 129 2.08 28.44 24.00
C VAL A 129 2.96 27.24 24.35
N GLY A 130 3.73 27.33 25.43
CA GLY A 130 4.70 26.32 25.80
C GLY A 130 6.11 26.62 25.25
N THR A 131 6.88 25.58 25.01
CA THR A 131 8.24 25.70 24.49
C THR A 131 8.23 25.74 22.96
N VAL A 132 8.83 26.80 22.42
CA VAL A 132 9.07 26.95 20.96
C VAL A 132 10.54 26.86 20.71
N ALA A 133 10.95 25.98 19.81
CA ALA A 133 12.32 25.80 19.39
C ALA A 133 12.61 26.60 18.12
N GLY A 134 13.65 27.45 18.16
CA GLY A 134 14.25 28.05 16.98
C GLY A 134 15.24 27.09 16.38
N CYS A 135 14.95 26.61 15.19
CA CYS A 135 15.62 25.48 14.58
C CYS A 135 16.21 25.83 13.21
N TYR A 136 17.19 25.03 12.80
CA TYR A 136 17.78 25.06 11.48
C TYR A 136 17.60 23.69 10.81
N VAL A 137 17.03 23.67 9.61
CA VAL A 137 16.82 22.42 8.85
C VAL A 137 18.15 22.04 8.20
N GLN A 138 18.79 21.00 8.72
CA GLN A 138 20.09 20.52 8.23
C GLN A 138 19.92 19.71 6.94
N GLU A 139 18.96 18.78 6.93
CA GLU A 139 18.72 17.89 5.81
C GLU A 139 17.22 17.75 5.53
N GLY A 140 16.88 17.52 4.26
CA GLY A 140 15.53 17.25 3.82
C GLY A 140 14.57 18.42 4.02
N LEU A 141 13.44 18.15 4.66
CA LEU A 141 12.39 19.14 4.90
C LEU A 141 11.59 18.85 6.18
N VAL A 142 10.94 19.87 6.70
CA VAL A 142 9.98 19.78 7.80
C VAL A 142 8.60 20.10 7.27
N ARG A 143 7.61 19.26 7.57
CA ARG A 143 6.20 19.52 7.27
C ARG A 143 5.40 19.75 8.53
N ARG A 144 4.42 20.64 8.44
CA ARG A 144 3.43 20.83 9.47
C ARG A 144 2.65 19.52 9.69
N ASN A 145 2.39 19.18 10.94
CA ASN A 145 1.73 17.93 11.35
C ASN A 145 2.52 16.64 11.07
N ALA A 146 3.81 16.74 10.74
CA ALA A 146 4.68 15.57 10.66
C ALA A 146 4.94 14.99 12.05
N LEU A 147 5.33 13.72 12.07
CA LEU A 147 5.82 13.07 13.28
C LEU A 147 7.27 13.47 13.52
N VAL A 148 7.66 13.57 14.78
CA VAL A 148 9.03 13.93 15.16
C VAL A 148 9.54 13.04 16.29
N ARG A 149 10.84 12.77 16.23
CA ARG A 149 11.62 12.24 17.35
C ARG A 149 12.60 13.29 17.80
N VAL A 150 12.60 13.55 19.09
CA VAL A 150 13.62 14.42 19.71
C VAL A 150 14.81 13.55 20.10
N LEU A 151 15.96 13.90 19.55
CA LEU A 151 17.22 13.22 19.78
C LEU A 151 18.13 14.10 20.63
N ARG A 152 18.56 13.60 21.78
CA ARG A 152 19.57 14.21 22.66
C ARG A 152 20.75 13.25 22.74
N ASP A 153 21.93 13.71 22.35
CA ASP A 153 23.15 12.88 22.26
C ASP A 153 22.91 11.60 21.43
N ASN A 154 22.20 11.74 20.30
CA ASN A 154 21.79 10.66 19.39
C ASN A 154 20.84 9.59 20.05
N VAL A 155 20.25 9.89 21.18
CA VAL A 155 19.26 9.03 21.83
C VAL A 155 17.87 9.65 21.73
N VAL A 156 16.87 8.86 21.33
CA VAL A 156 15.47 9.30 21.27
C VAL A 156 14.96 9.53 22.69
N VAL A 157 14.70 10.77 23.04
CA VAL A 157 14.14 11.15 24.37
C VAL A 157 12.64 11.35 24.32
N PHE A 158 12.09 11.65 23.15
CA PHE A 158 10.64 11.80 22.94
C PHE A 158 10.24 11.50 21.50
N SER A 159 9.03 11.00 21.32
CA SER A 159 8.39 10.82 20.00
C SER A 159 6.96 11.36 20.04
N GLY A 160 6.59 12.15 19.07
CA GLY A 160 5.27 12.78 19.02
C GLY A 160 5.00 13.48 17.69
N GLU A 161 4.13 14.47 17.70
CA GLU A 161 3.71 15.25 16.54
C GLU A 161 4.19 16.69 16.66
N LEU A 162 4.46 17.33 15.53
CA LEU A 162 4.64 18.78 15.48
C LEU A 162 3.30 19.47 15.77
N ASP A 163 3.31 20.41 16.71
CA ASP A 163 2.17 21.24 17.04
C ASP A 163 2.11 22.50 16.15
N SER A 164 3.24 23.14 15.95
CA SER A 164 3.33 24.33 15.11
C SER A 164 4.60 24.33 14.26
N LEU A 165 4.54 24.97 13.09
CA LEU A 165 5.66 25.23 12.23
C LEU A 165 5.53 26.65 11.69
N LYS A 166 6.52 27.50 12.01
CA LYS A 166 6.55 28.91 11.63
C LYS A 166 7.86 29.27 10.99
N ARG A 167 7.81 30.23 10.08
CA ARG A 167 8.98 30.91 9.57
C ARG A 167 8.83 32.40 9.79
N PHE A 168 9.76 33.01 10.54
CA PHE A 168 9.60 34.33 11.13
C PHE A 168 8.36 34.38 12.03
N LYS A 169 7.31 35.06 11.62
CA LYS A 169 6.02 35.15 12.38
C LYS A 169 4.87 34.41 11.71
N ASP A 170 5.09 33.90 10.49
CA ASP A 170 4.06 33.32 9.65
C ASP A 170 4.00 31.78 9.81
N ASP A 171 2.81 31.25 9.89
CA ASP A 171 2.58 29.80 9.81
C ASP A 171 2.90 29.31 8.40
N VAL A 172 3.70 28.28 8.30
CA VAL A 172 4.09 27.67 7.02
C VAL A 172 3.74 26.19 6.98
N ARG A 173 3.56 25.66 5.79
CA ARG A 173 3.26 24.22 5.59
C ARG A 173 4.51 23.38 5.56
N GLU A 174 5.60 23.93 5.05
CA GLU A 174 6.85 23.23 4.81
C GLU A 174 8.04 24.18 4.91
N VAL A 175 9.16 23.67 5.45
CA VAL A 175 10.46 24.36 5.45
C VAL A 175 11.52 23.40 4.96
N LYS A 176 12.31 23.81 3.96
CA LYS A 176 13.37 23.00 3.35
C LYS A 176 14.70 23.18 4.07
N SER A 177 15.65 22.28 3.78
CA SER A 177 17.03 22.38 4.24
C SER A 177 17.66 23.72 3.90
N GLY A 178 18.53 24.21 4.79
CA GLY A 178 19.20 25.51 4.65
C GLY A 178 18.41 26.68 5.21
N PHE A 179 17.20 26.48 5.72
CA PHE A 179 16.37 27.53 6.28
C PHE A 179 16.13 27.36 7.78
N GLU A 180 15.95 28.49 8.46
CA GLU A 180 15.54 28.51 9.86
C GLU A 180 14.03 28.48 9.98
N CYS A 181 13.54 27.87 11.06
CA CYS A 181 12.13 27.79 11.41
C CYS A 181 11.93 27.79 12.93
N GLY A 182 10.74 28.19 13.34
CA GLY A 182 10.26 28.01 14.71
C GLY A 182 9.27 26.84 14.74
N LEU A 183 9.41 25.94 15.67
CA LEU A 183 8.48 24.84 15.84
C LEU A 183 8.22 24.51 17.31
N SER A 184 7.09 23.88 17.57
CA SER A 184 6.77 23.29 18.86
C SER A 184 6.36 21.83 18.67
N VAL A 185 6.64 21.02 19.69
CA VAL A 185 6.30 19.60 19.72
C VAL A 185 5.15 19.41 20.70
N LYS A 186 4.10 18.74 20.24
CA LYS A 186 2.90 18.51 21.02
C LYS A 186 3.19 17.67 22.26
N GLY A 187 2.87 18.23 23.43
CA GLY A 187 3.04 17.53 24.70
C GLY A 187 4.48 17.40 25.21
N PHE A 188 5.45 18.06 24.57
CA PHE A 188 6.84 18.04 25.00
C PHE A 188 7.43 19.45 25.11
N ASN A 189 7.78 19.83 26.34
CA ASN A 189 8.31 21.17 26.67
C ASN A 189 9.79 21.14 27.11
N ASP A 190 10.40 19.96 27.18
CA ASP A 190 11.78 19.77 27.64
C ASP A 190 12.78 19.73 26.46
N ILE A 191 12.53 20.55 25.46
CA ILE A 191 13.47 20.74 24.33
C ILE A 191 14.64 21.58 24.81
N GLU A 192 15.87 21.16 24.46
CA GLU A 192 17.11 21.85 24.80
C GLU A 192 17.85 22.28 23.53
N GLU A 193 18.74 23.31 23.69
CA GLU A 193 19.64 23.71 22.63
C GLU A 193 20.66 22.59 22.36
N GLY A 194 20.85 22.28 21.07
CA GLY A 194 21.68 21.15 20.63
C GLY A 194 20.91 19.86 20.40
N ASP A 195 19.63 19.77 20.80
CA ASP A 195 18.78 18.64 20.43
C ASP A 195 18.61 18.58 18.90
N HIS A 196 18.42 17.38 18.38
CA HIS A 196 18.05 17.17 16.99
C HIS A 196 16.61 16.66 16.91
N LEU A 197 15.91 17.10 15.88
CA LEU A 197 14.56 16.63 15.59
C LEU A 197 14.58 15.86 14.27
N GLU A 198 14.36 14.57 14.33
CA GLU A 198 14.15 13.73 13.17
C GLU A 198 12.68 13.80 12.78
N VAL A 199 12.40 14.37 11.63
CA VAL A 199 11.03 14.54 11.10
C VAL A 199 10.73 13.36 10.19
N TYR A 200 9.61 12.68 10.42
CA TYR A 200 9.23 11.50 9.64
C TYR A 200 7.72 11.43 9.42
N GLU A 201 7.32 10.62 8.47
CA GLU A 201 5.92 10.29 8.19
C GLU A 201 5.77 8.81 7.89
N PHE A 202 4.57 8.28 8.01
CA PHE A 202 4.25 6.94 7.51
C PHE A 202 3.69 7.05 6.10
N GLN A 203 4.32 6.37 5.16
CA GLN A 203 3.88 6.25 3.78
C GLN A 203 3.28 4.87 3.54
N GLU A 204 2.16 4.83 2.83
CA GLU A 204 1.59 3.58 2.36
C GLU A 204 2.33 3.14 1.10
N VAL A 205 2.96 1.97 1.18
CA VAL A 205 3.71 1.38 0.06
C VAL A 205 2.98 0.14 -0.41
N ALA A 206 2.71 0.05 -1.71
CA ALA A 206 2.13 -1.14 -2.32
C ALA A 206 3.06 -2.34 -2.12
N ARG A 207 2.49 -3.47 -1.72
CA ARG A 207 3.22 -4.73 -1.53
C ARG A 207 3.09 -5.58 -2.79
N THR A 208 4.12 -6.36 -3.08
CA THR A 208 4.15 -7.38 -4.14
C THR A 208 4.37 -8.76 -3.53
N LEU A 209 3.78 -9.79 -4.17
CA LEU A 209 4.00 -11.20 -3.84
C LEU A 209 5.37 -11.67 -4.26
#